data_159d69d942e50c1ab1a49effb7910cb4
#
_entry.id   159d69d942e50c1ab1a49effb7910cb4
#
_cell.length_a   1.000
_cell.length_b   1.000
_cell.length_c   1.000
_cell.angle_alpha   90.00
_cell.angle_beta   90.00
_cell.angle_gamma   90.00
#
_symmetry.space_group_name_H-M   'P 1'
#
loop_
_entity.id
_entity.type
_entity.pdbx_description
1 polymer ?
#
loop_
_entity_poly.entity_id
_entity_poly.type
_entity_poly.pdbx_seq_one_letter_code
_entity_poly.pdbx_strand_id
1 'polypeptide(L)'
;MAVITYREALGQALAEEMERDPDVFLMGEEVGVYNGAYKVSKGLLDRFGEMRVVDTPITELGFAGLGVGAAMTGIRPVIEFMT
;
A
#
# COMPACT_ATOMS: atom_id res chain seq x y z
N MET A 1 -19.24 5.77 19.22
CA MET A 1 -18.64 6.07 17.91
C MET A 1 -17.18 6.42 18.10
N ALA A 2 -16.30 5.76 17.38
CA ALA A 2 -14.88 6.05 17.48
C ALA A 2 -14.50 7.28 16.67
N VAL A 3 -13.63 8.12 17.23
CA VAL A 3 -13.05 9.24 16.49
C VAL A 3 -11.65 8.85 16.06
N ILE A 4 -11.41 8.85 14.74
CA ILE A 4 -10.10 8.50 14.17
C ILE A 4 -9.67 9.56 13.19
N THR A 5 -8.35 9.65 12.95
CA THR A 5 -7.80 10.58 11.96
C THR A 5 -8.02 10.03 10.56
N TYR A 6 -7.89 10.88 9.54
CA TYR A 6 -7.89 10.45 8.13
C TYR A 6 -6.86 9.36 7.88
N ARG A 7 -5.67 9.54 8.44
CA ARG A 7 -4.57 8.58 8.28
C ARG A 7 -4.97 7.21 8.82
N GLU A 8 -5.57 7.17 10.00
CA GLU A 8 -6.02 5.92 10.60
C GLU A 8 -7.14 5.28 9.79
N ALA A 9 -8.09 6.09 9.32
CA ALA A 9 -9.19 5.60 8.49
C ALA A 9 -8.69 4.98 7.18
N LEU A 10 -7.76 5.64 6.51
CA LEU A 10 -7.15 5.10 5.28
C LEU A 10 -6.38 3.82 5.55
N GLY A 11 -5.61 3.78 6.64
CA GLY A 11 -4.87 2.59 7.03
C GLY A 11 -5.78 1.41 7.35
N GLN A 12 -6.88 1.65 8.05
CA GLN A 12 -7.87 0.62 8.34
C GLN A 12 -8.53 0.10 7.07
N ALA A 13 -8.88 0.99 6.15
CA ALA A 13 -9.49 0.59 4.88
C ALA A 13 -8.53 -0.28 4.06
N LEU A 14 -7.26 0.09 3.98
CA LEU A 14 -6.24 -0.71 3.30
C LEU A 14 -6.10 -2.08 3.95
N ALA A 15 -6.00 -2.13 5.27
CA ALA A 15 -5.85 -3.40 5.99
C ALA A 15 -7.06 -4.31 5.77
N GLU A 16 -8.27 -3.76 5.83
CA GLU A 16 -9.49 -4.53 5.61
C GLU A 16 -9.55 -5.11 4.21
N GLU A 17 -9.21 -4.31 3.19
CA GLU A 17 -9.24 -4.78 1.81
C GLU A 17 -8.14 -5.79 1.54
N MET A 18 -6.96 -5.61 2.09
CA MET A 18 -5.86 -6.57 1.95
C MET A 18 -6.16 -7.89 2.65
N GLU A 19 -6.87 -7.85 3.78
CA GLU A 19 -7.29 -9.05 4.49
C GLU A 19 -8.40 -9.79 3.75
N ARG A 20 -9.33 -9.05 3.16
CA ARG A 20 -10.47 -9.60 2.44
C ARG A 20 -10.07 -10.21 1.09
N ASP A 21 -9.10 -9.58 0.40
CA ASP A 21 -8.74 -9.95 -0.96
C ASP A 21 -7.22 -10.16 -1.08
N PRO A 22 -6.76 -11.41 -1.29
CA PRO A 22 -5.32 -11.70 -1.39
C PRO A 22 -4.65 -11.07 -2.61
N ASP A 23 -5.41 -10.59 -3.58
CA ASP A 23 -4.86 -9.95 -4.78
C ASP A 23 -4.59 -8.46 -4.59
N VAL A 24 -5.04 -7.87 -3.50
CA VAL A 24 -4.76 -6.48 -3.15
C VAL A 24 -3.36 -6.38 -2.55
N PHE A 25 -2.54 -5.51 -3.10
CA PHE A 25 -1.22 -5.22 -2.54
C PHE A 25 -0.90 -3.74 -2.63
N LEU A 26 -0.01 -3.27 -1.78
CA LEU A 26 0.40 -1.88 -1.70
C LEU A 26 1.83 -1.75 -2.21
N MET A 27 2.08 -0.78 -3.07
CA MET A 27 3.40 -0.52 -3.61
C MET A 27 3.66 0.98 -3.64
N GLY A 28 4.85 1.39 -3.28
CA GLY A 28 5.25 2.79 -3.33
C GLY A 28 6.55 3.02 -2.58
N GLU A 29 6.95 4.28 -2.51
CA GLU A 29 8.16 4.66 -1.81
C GLU A 29 7.91 4.69 -0.31
N GLU A 30 8.77 4.00 0.47
CA GLU A 30 8.75 4.01 1.93
C GLU A 30 7.43 3.52 2.55
N VAL A 31 6.66 2.71 1.82
CA VAL A 31 5.36 2.22 2.33
C VAL A 31 5.50 1.07 3.32
N GLY A 32 6.58 0.31 3.25
CA GLY A 32 6.80 -0.87 4.08
C GLY A 32 7.62 -0.58 5.32
N VAL A 33 8.95 -0.61 5.17
CA VAL A 33 9.87 -0.50 6.32
C VAL A 33 9.68 0.79 7.09
N TYR A 34 9.46 1.91 6.39
CA TYR A 34 9.24 3.21 7.02
C TYR A 34 7.79 3.47 7.44
N ASN A 35 6.86 2.56 7.10
CA ASN A 35 5.43 2.68 7.40
C ASN A 35 4.72 3.82 6.66
N GLY A 36 5.28 4.23 5.51
CA GLY A 36 4.72 5.29 4.71
C GLY A 36 5.16 6.69 5.11
N ALA A 37 5.25 7.60 4.14
CA ALA A 37 5.68 8.97 4.38
C ALA A 37 4.75 9.70 5.36
N TYR A 38 3.46 9.42 5.28
CA TYR A 38 2.44 9.99 6.16
C TYR A 38 1.86 8.97 7.13
N LYS A 39 2.50 7.80 7.23
CA LYS A 39 2.13 6.72 8.14
C LYS A 39 0.75 6.10 7.89
N VAL A 40 0.21 6.25 6.70
CA VAL A 40 -1.05 5.60 6.32
C VAL A 40 -0.91 4.08 6.31
N SER A 41 0.26 3.58 5.86
CA SER A 41 0.54 2.14 5.76
C SER A 41 1.21 1.56 7.01
N LYS A 42 1.16 2.27 8.14
CA LYS A 42 1.81 1.83 9.37
C LYS A 42 1.37 0.43 9.79
N GLY A 43 2.34 -0.45 10.02
CA GLY A 43 2.09 -1.80 10.47
C GLY A 43 1.70 -2.80 9.39
N LEU A 44 1.46 -2.37 8.15
CA LEU A 44 1.01 -3.29 7.09
C LEU A 44 2.09 -4.28 6.67
N LEU A 45 3.36 -3.86 6.65
CA LEU A 45 4.44 -4.77 6.30
C LEU A 45 4.53 -5.94 7.28
N ASP A 46 4.44 -5.64 8.57
CA ASP A 46 4.49 -6.68 9.60
C ASP A 46 3.31 -7.63 9.51
N ARG A 47 2.14 -7.11 9.11
CA ARG A 47 0.92 -7.89 9.04
C ARG A 47 0.80 -8.73 7.77
N PHE A 48 1.19 -8.18 6.62
CA PHE A 48 0.96 -8.81 5.32
C PHE A 48 2.22 -9.28 4.60
N GLY A 49 3.39 -8.85 5.03
CA GLY A 49 4.66 -9.30 4.47
C GLY A 49 5.11 -8.52 3.24
N GLU A 50 6.36 -8.75 2.86
CA GLU A 50 7.04 -7.97 1.81
C GLU A 50 6.54 -8.24 0.40
N MET A 51 5.80 -9.32 0.18
CA MET A 51 5.21 -9.60 -1.13
C MET A 51 3.91 -8.82 -1.35
N ARG A 52 3.32 -8.33 -0.30
CA ARG A 52 2.06 -7.59 -0.38
C ARG A 52 2.19 -6.11 0.01
N VAL A 53 3.29 -5.75 0.68
CA VAL A 53 3.62 -4.37 0.99
C VAL A 53 5.03 -4.15 0.44
N VAL A 54 5.10 -3.55 -0.75
CA VAL A 54 6.30 -3.52 -1.57
C VAL A 54 6.90 -2.12 -1.59
N ASP A 55 8.10 -1.99 -1.00
CA ASP A 55 8.87 -0.76 -1.10
C ASP A 55 9.52 -0.66 -2.47
N THR A 56 9.47 0.52 -3.07
CA THR A 56 10.11 0.77 -4.37
C THR A 56 11.19 1.85 -4.24
N PRO A 57 12.17 1.85 -5.16
CA PRO A 57 13.03 3.02 -5.32
C PRO A 57 12.23 4.25 -5.73
N ILE A 58 12.83 5.42 -5.62
CA ILE A 58 12.19 6.67 -6.06
C ILE A 58 12.14 6.67 -7.60
N THR A 59 11.02 6.22 -8.15
CA THR A 59 10.80 6.12 -9.60
C THR A 59 9.30 6.15 -9.88
N GLU A 60 8.63 7.26 -9.60
CA GLU A 60 7.17 7.33 -9.68
C GLU A 60 6.61 6.78 -10.99
N LEU A 61 7.19 7.19 -12.11
CA LEU A 61 6.75 6.70 -13.41
C LEU A 61 6.99 5.19 -13.55
N GLY A 62 8.09 4.68 -12.99
CA GLY A 62 8.45 3.27 -13.04
C GLY A 62 7.47 2.42 -12.25
N PHE A 63 7.24 2.72 -10.97
CA PHE A 63 6.37 1.88 -10.17
C PHE A 63 4.88 2.08 -10.51
N ALA A 64 4.49 3.25 -11.03
CA ALA A 64 3.15 3.43 -11.57
C ALA A 64 2.92 2.52 -12.76
N GLY A 65 3.91 2.41 -13.65
CA GLY A 65 3.86 1.48 -14.80
C GLY A 65 3.78 0.03 -14.36
N LEU A 66 4.55 -0.36 -13.34
CA LEU A 66 4.46 -1.70 -12.76
C LEU A 66 3.06 -1.98 -12.21
N GLY A 67 2.46 -1.00 -11.55
CA GLY A 67 1.11 -1.11 -11.02
C GLY A 67 0.09 -1.35 -12.13
N VAL A 68 0.19 -0.61 -13.22
CA VAL A 68 -0.71 -0.80 -14.37
C VAL A 68 -0.54 -2.20 -14.95
N GLY A 69 0.70 -2.65 -15.14
CA GLY A 69 0.98 -4.00 -15.65
C GLY A 69 0.42 -5.09 -14.72
N ALA A 70 0.61 -4.93 -13.41
CA ALA A 70 0.08 -5.86 -12.42
C ALA A 70 -1.45 -5.93 -12.48
N ALA A 71 -2.11 -4.77 -12.60
CA ALA A 71 -3.57 -4.72 -12.71
C ALA A 71 -4.06 -5.45 -13.96
N MET A 72 -3.33 -5.36 -15.06
CA MET A 72 -3.67 -6.05 -16.29
C MET A 72 -3.60 -7.56 -16.17
N THR A 73 -2.86 -8.09 -15.20
CA THR A 73 -2.75 -9.53 -14.95
C THR A 73 -3.77 -10.05 -13.93
N GLY A 74 -4.63 -9.17 -13.41
CA GLY A 74 -5.72 -9.57 -12.52
C GLY A 74 -5.50 -9.28 -11.04
N ILE A 75 -4.31 -8.89 -10.62
CA ILE A 75 -4.09 -8.46 -9.24
C ILE A 75 -4.50 -7.00 -9.07
N ARG A 76 -4.64 -6.56 -7.82
CA ARG A 76 -5.23 -5.25 -7.51
C ARG A 76 -4.26 -4.39 -6.71
N PRO A 77 -3.44 -3.60 -7.42
CA PRO A 77 -2.45 -2.77 -6.75
C PRO A 77 -3.05 -1.48 -6.20
N VAL A 78 -2.56 -1.08 -5.05
CA VAL A 78 -2.74 0.27 -4.51
C VAL A 78 -1.37 0.92 -4.61
N ILE A 79 -1.29 2.01 -5.36
CA ILE A 79 -0.02 2.70 -5.60
C ILE A 79 0.00 3.99 -4.80
N GLU A 80 0.96 4.12 -3.91
CA GLU A 80 1.10 5.31 -3.09
C GLU A 80 2.20 6.19 -3.65
N PHE A 81 1.86 7.43 -3.98
CA PHE A 81 2.81 8.45 -4.36
C PHE A 81 3.14 9.32 -3.15
N MET A 82 4.43 9.51 -2.91
CA MET A 82 4.91 10.43 -1.89
C MET A 82 4.89 11.84 -2.48
N THR A 83 4.00 12.67 -2.04
CA THR A 83 3.87 14.04 -2.59
C THR A 83 4.59 15.08 -1.76
#